data_728fc80a551160cc10bb6d9b20ee5e58
#
_entry.id   728fc80a551160cc10bb6d9b20ee5e58
#
_cell.length_a   1.000
_cell.length_b   1.000
_cell.length_c   1.000
_cell.angle_alpha   90.00
_cell.angle_beta   90.00
_cell.angle_gamma   90.00
#
_symmetry.space_group_name_H-M   'P 1'
#
loop_
_entity.id
_entity.type
_entity.pdbx_description
1 polymer ?
#
loop_
_entity_poly.entity_id
_entity_poly.type
_entity_poly.pdbx_seq_one_letter_code
_entity_poly.pdbx_strand_id
1 'polypeptide(L)'
;GSFVYTGYEPLKDKPITLYYYIPSGGEVERMPVLFSMHGAERDGTIQRNAWKYFAEEYGFVVLAPEYSKTYYTENDYQFGGVYRSAGSGVLNEEPKWTYRTVEALFDYFKSETGNTSATYHLFGHSAGGQFVHRFLLAMPGARVGRAVAANPGSWTFPFAEGITGTDGKSYGWPYAVAATPFVDGGHLTAFFARKMYVQVGTADTDENDSSLPKDAPSMAQGPHRYARGRNFFAACTTVAGESGLPLHFVLSEVDGVGHSTLRMVYGKASVTNPADTDARGKNSAFNLLF
;
A
#
# COMPACT_ATOMS: atom_id res chain seq x y z
N GLY A 1 -8.32 6.22 19.02
CA GLY A 1 -9.41 5.30 19.34
C GLY A 1 -9.43 4.09 18.43
N SER A 2 -10.44 3.26 18.60
CA SER A 2 -10.76 2.15 17.69
C SER A 2 -12.23 1.77 17.78
N PHE A 3 -12.77 1.19 16.72
CA PHE A 3 -14.09 0.55 16.69
C PHE A 3 -14.11 -0.55 15.62
N VAL A 4 -15.14 -1.42 15.67
CA VAL A 4 -15.34 -2.47 14.68
C VAL A 4 -16.32 -1.96 13.62
N TYR A 5 -15.90 -2.01 12.36
CA TYR A 5 -16.69 -1.62 11.19
C TYR A 5 -17.22 -2.85 10.45
N THR A 6 -18.54 -2.87 10.23
CA THR A 6 -19.26 -3.90 9.47
C THR A 6 -20.24 -3.28 8.45
N GLY A 7 -20.07 -1.97 8.18
CA GLY A 7 -21.03 -1.20 7.38
C GLY A 7 -20.93 -1.39 5.87
N TYR A 8 -19.98 -2.19 5.36
CA TYR A 8 -19.90 -2.48 3.94
C TYR A 8 -20.64 -3.78 3.62
N GLU A 9 -21.87 -3.68 3.11
CA GLU A 9 -22.79 -4.81 2.89
C GLU A 9 -22.18 -6.03 2.15
N PRO A 10 -21.39 -5.87 1.05
CA PRO A 10 -20.82 -7.02 0.36
C PRO A 10 -19.84 -7.86 1.18
N LEU A 11 -19.28 -7.30 2.28
CA LEU A 11 -18.32 -7.95 3.17
C LEU A 11 -18.68 -7.74 4.65
N LYS A 12 -19.97 -7.60 5.00
CA LYS A 12 -20.43 -7.34 6.38
C LYS A 12 -20.11 -8.47 7.36
N ASP A 13 -19.90 -9.68 6.86
CA ASP A 13 -19.48 -10.87 7.60
C ASP A 13 -17.96 -10.89 7.89
N LYS A 14 -17.22 -9.95 7.32
CA LYS A 14 -15.77 -9.78 7.52
C LYS A 14 -15.50 -8.44 8.25
N PRO A 15 -15.59 -8.39 9.59
CA PRO A 15 -15.40 -7.16 10.35
C PRO A 15 -13.97 -6.62 10.20
N ILE A 16 -13.87 -5.28 10.18
CA ILE A 16 -12.61 -4.54 10.15
C ILE A 16 -12.51 -3.75 11.45
N THR A 17 -11.43 -3.92 12.22
CA THR A 17 -11.17 -3.03 13.35
C THR A 17 -10.47 -1.79 12.82
N LEU A 18 -11.13 -0.63 12.87
CA LEU A 18 -10.52 0.64 12.49
C LEU A 18 -9.88 1.28 13.71
N TYR A 19 -8.55 1.31 13.75
CA TYR A 19 -7.80 2.17 14.66
C TYR A 19 -7.66 3.55 14.05
N TYR A 20 -7.82 4.60 14.84
CA TYR A 20 -7.72 5.96 14.33
C TYR A 20 -7.02 6.89 15.32
N TYR A 21 -6.51 7.98 14.78
CA TYR A 21 -6.01 9.12 15.54
C TYR A 21 -6.55 10.41 14.91
N ILE A 22 -7.23 11.21 15.72
CA ILE A 22 -7.68 12.55 15.36
C ILE A 22 -6.91 13.51 16.29
N PRO A 23 -6.18 14.49 15.75
CA PRO A 23 -5.46 15.48 16.54
C PRO A 23 -6.38 16.21 17.53
N SER A 24 -5.80 16.64 18.66
CA SER A 24 -6.54 17.34 19.70
C SER A 24 -6.93 18.77 19.31
N GLY A 25 -6.24 19.37 18.36
CA GLY A 25 -6.48 20.72 17.84
C GLY A 25 -6.98 20.71 16.41
N GLY A 26 -7.78 21.74 16.05
CA GLY A 26 -8.25 21.97 14.69
C GLY A 26 -9.65 21.39 14.40
N GLU A 27 -10.10 21.64 13.19
CA GLU A 27 -11.44 21.25 12.69
C GLU A 27 -11.34 19.96 11.87
N VAL A 28 -11.78 18.83 12.43
CA VAL A 28 -11.73 17.52 11.78
C VAL A 28 -12.36 17.53 10.39
N GLU A 29 -13.34 18.38 10.17
CA GLU A 29 -14.04 18.57 8.90
C GLU A 29 -13.12 18.99 7.76
N ARG A 30 -11.97 19.60 8.06
CA ARG A 30 -11.01 20.13 7.09
C ARG A 30 -9.67 19.41 7.08
N MET A 31 -9.45 18.50 8.03
CA MET A 31 -8.20 17.78 8.13
C MET A 31 -7.97 16.85 6.94
N PRO A 32 -6.77 16.83 6.35
CA PRO A 32 -6.39 15.76 5.43
C PRO A 32 -6.53 14.38 6.09
N VAL A 33 -6.77 13.35 5.28
CA VAL A 33 -6.97 11.98 5.76
C VAL A 33 -5.87 11.09 5.23
N LEU A 34 -5.25 10.29 6.10
CA LEU A 34 -4.26 9.27 5.79
C LEU A 34 -4.81 7.89 6.17
N PHE A 35 -4.87 6.98 5.20
CA PHE A 35 -4.98 5.55 5.48
C PHE A 35 -3.59 4.94 5.61
N SER A 36 -3.35 4.17 6.69
CA SER A 36 -2.10 3.47 6.96
C SER A 36 -2.32 1.97 7.04
N MET A 37 -1.83 1.23 6.03
CA MET A 37 -2.07 -0.20 5.82
C MET A 37 -0.99 -1.03 6.50
N HIS A 38 -1.41 -2.01 7.32
CA HIS A 38 -0.51 -2.82 8.15
C HIS A 38 0.32 -3.84 7.36
N GLY A 39 1.39 -4.32 7.99
CA GLY A 39 2.21 -5.45 7.53
C GLY A 39 1.54 -6.82 7.73
N ALA A 40 2.32 -7.88 7.58
CA ALA A 40 1.83 -9.27 7.72
C ALA A 40 1.40 -9.62 9.16
N GLU A 41 1.85 -8.88 10.14
CA GLU A 41 1.45 -9.00 11.56
C GLU A 41 -0.02 -8.69 11.78
N ARG A 42 -0.63 -7.90 10.88
CA ARG A 42 -2.04 -7.46 10.93
C ARG A 42 -2.34 -6.60 12.17
N ASP A 43 -1.42 -5.67 12.51
CA ASP A 43 -1.56 -4.78 13.66
C ASP A 43 -1.83 -3.33 13.21
N GLY A 44 -3.08 -2.89 13.37
CA GLY A 44 -3.51 -1.53 13.08
C GLY A 44 -2.97 -0.51 14.10
N THR A 45 -2.65 -0.95 15.33
CA THR A 45 -2.13 -0.05 16.38
C THR A 45 -0.72 0.43 16.04
N ILE A 46 0.12 -0.44 15.48
CA ILE A 46 1.47 -0.09 15.02
C ILE A 46 1.37 0.98 13.94
N GLN A 47 0.44 0.80 12.99
CA GLN A 47 0.25 1.75 11.90
C GLN A 47 -0.22 3.12 12.39
N ARG A 48 -1.27 3.16 13.23
CA ARG A 48 -1.74 4.40 13.85
C ARG A 48 -0.63 5.10 14.63
N ASN A 49 0.10 4.33 15.46
CA ASN A 49 1.12 4.90 16.35
C ASN A 49 2.36 5.42 15.61
N ALA A 50 2.71 4.85 14.45
CA ALA A 50 3.81 5.35 13.63
C ALA A 50 3.56 6.77 13.12
N TRP A 51 2.30 7.19 13.01
CA TRP A 51 1.90 8.48 12.47
C TRP A 51 1.39 9.49 13.50
N LYS A 52 1.06 9.06 14.73
CA LYS A 52 0.29 9.89 15.67
C LYS A 52 0.95 11.22 16.02
N TYR A 53 2.28 11.27 16.12
CA TYR A 53 2.99 12.50 16.44
C TYR A 53 3.00 13.47 15.27
N PHE A 54 3.19 12.99 14.06
CA PHE A 54 3.00 13.78 12.84
C PHE A 54 1.57 14.30 12.72
N ALA A 55 0.58 13.43 13.00
CA ALA A 55 -0.82 13.82 12.93
C ALA A 55 -1.15 14.93 13.92
N GLU A 56 -0.66 14.82 15.18
CA GLU A 56 -0.87 15.84 16.19
C GLU A 56 -0.24 17.17 15.82
N GLU A 57 0.98 17.14 15.27
CA GLU A 57 1.74 18.36 14.96
C GLU A 57 1.28 19.03 13.67
N TYR A 58 0.95 18.24 12.63
CA TYR A 58 0.62 18.77 11.29
C TYR A 58 -0.86 18.76 10.96
N GLY A 59 -1.74 18.31 11.85
CA GLY A 59 -3.18 18.45 11.73
C GLY A 59 -3.81 17.58 10.65
N PHE A 60 -3.57 16.26 10.67
CA PHE A 60 -4.26 15.31 9.77
C PHE A 60 -4.78 14.08 10.54
N VAL A 61 -5.80 13.45 9.99
CA VAL A 61 -6.40 12.24 10.57
C VAL A 61 -5.68 10.99 10.09
N VAL A 62 -5.42 10.05 11.00
CA VAL A 62 -4.90 8.72 10.67
C VAL A 62 -6.01 7.68 10.81
N LEU A 63 -6.25 6.92 9.76
CA LEU A 63 -7.13 5.76 9.73
C LEU A 63 -6.28 4.53 9.45
N ALA A 64 -6.23 3.59 10.38
CA ALA A 64 -5.43 2.36 10.29
C ALA A 64 -6.36 1.14 10.40
N PRO A 65 -6.97 0.70 9.29
CA PRO A 65 -7.83 -0.46 9.29
C PRO A 65 -7.02 -1.74 9.49
N GLU A 66 -7.49 -2.59 10.40
CA GLU A 66 -6.93 -3.92 10.68
C GLU A 66 -7.80 -5.00 10.03
N TYR A 67 -7.22 -5.67 9.06
CA TYR A 67 -7.81 -6.82 8.38
C TYR A 67 -7.32 -8.10 9.06
N SER A 68 -8.02 -8.55 10.09
CA SER A 68 -7.65 -9.71 10.90
C SER A 68 -7.46 -10.98 10.05
N LYS A 69 -6.44 -11.78 10.35
CA LYS A 69 -6.20 -13.09 9.70
C LYS A 69 -7.37 -14.06 9.80
N THR A 70 -8.25 -13.87 10.79
CA THR A 70 -9.46 -14.68 10.97
C THR A 70 -10.43 -14.53 9.81
N TYR A 71 -10.54 -13.32 9.23
CA TYR A 71 -11.51 -13.00 8.19
C TYR A 71 -10.87 -12.72 6.84
N TYR A 72 -9.60 -12.30 6.82
CA TYR A 72 -8.90 -11.87 5.63
C TYR A 72 -7.62 -12.68 5.44
N THR A 73 -7.64 -13.61 4.52
CA THR A 73 -6.44 -14.35 4.10
C THR A 73 -5.40 -13.41 3.47
N GLU A 74 -4.25 -13.92 3.11
CA GLU A 74 -3.28 -13.18 2.30
C GLU A 74 -3.88 -12.73 0.97
N ASN A 75 -4.63 -13.65 0.31
CA ASN A 75 -5.33 -13.35 -0.95
C ASN A 75 -6.35 -12.21 -0.77
N ASP A 76 -7.10 -12.21 0.33
CA ASP A 76 -8.07 -11.14 0.59
C ASP A 76 -7.40 -9.80 0.87
N TYR A 77 -6.30 -9.79 1.62
CA TYR A 77 -5.65 -8.55 2.02
C TYR A 77 -4.64 -8.05 0.99
N GLN A 78 -3.52 -8.75 0.82
CA GLN A 78 -2.42 -8.26 -0.02
C GLN A 78 -2.79 -8.20 -1.50
N PHE A 79 -3.68 -9.10 -1.94
CA PHE A 79 -4.15 -9.21 -3.33
C PHE A 79 -5.60 -8.72 -3.50
N GLY A 80 -6.18 -8.14 -2.44
CA GLY A 80 -7.47 -7.46 -2.45
C GLY A 80 -8.69 -8.34 -2.63
N GLY A 81 -8.55 -9.68 -2.60
CA GLY A 81 -9.63 -10.59 -2.92
C GLY A 81 -10.13 -10.45 -4.37
N VAL A 82 -9.28 -9.94 -5.28
CA VAL A 82 -9.63 -9.73 -6.70
C VAL A 82 -9.94 -11.06 -7.37
N TYR A 83 -9.16 -12.08 -7.10
CA TYR A 83 -9.42 -13.45 -7.54
C TYR A 83 -9.82 -14.32 -6.36
N ARG A 84 -10.52 -15.44 -6.61
CA ARG A 84 -10.90 -16.42 -5.58
C ARG A 84 -9.70 -16.93 -4.80
N SER A 85 -8.60 -17.16 -5.50
CA SER A 85 -7.29 -17.46 -4.95
C SER A 85 -6.23 -17.05 -5.94
N ALA A 86 -4.99 -16.84 -5.48
CA ALA A 86 -3.85 -16.57 -6.35
C ALA A 86 -3.73 -17.67 -7.43
N GLY A 87 -3.61 -17.28 -8.69
CA GLY A 87 -3.47 -18.20 -9.83
C GLY A 87 -4.75 -18.93 -10.25
N SER A 88 -5.90 -18.73 -9.62
CA SER A 88 -7.16 -19.41 -10.00
C SER A 88 -7.72 -18.99 -11.36
N GLY A 89 -7.36 -17.81 -11.85
CA GLY A 89 -7.97 -17.20 -13.04
C GLY A 89 -9.44 -16.81 -12.89
N VAL A 90 -10.07 -17.05 -11.72
CA VAL A 90 -11.48 -16.77 -11.46
C VAL A 90 -11.62 -15.48 -10.66
N LEU A 91 -12.10 -14.42 -11.32
CA LEU A 91 -12.37 -13.13 -10.68
C LEU A 91 -13.54 -13.23 -9.69
N ASN A 92 -13.41 -12.55 -8.58
CA ASN A 92 -14.54 -12.20 -7.74
C ASN A 92 -15.26 -10.97 -8.33
N GLU A 93 -16.54 -10.83 -8.02
CA GLU A 93 -17.28 -9.60 -8.31
C GLU A 93 -16.62 -8.42 -7.59
N GLU A 94 -16.45 -7.30 -8.29
CA GLU A 94 -15.74 -6.13 -7.77
C GLU A 94 -16.27 -5.62 -6.41
N PRO A 95 -17.59 -5.60 -6.12
CA PRO A 95 -18.08 -5.26 -4.79
C PRO A 95 -17.56 -6.14 -3.66
N LYS A 96 -17.08 -7.37 -3.96
CA LYS A 96 -16.50 -8.29 -2.98
C LYS A 96 -14.98 -8.14 -2.82
N TRP A 97 -14.36 -7.22 -3.55
CA TRP A 97 -12.93 -6.95 -3.35
C TRP A 97 -12.71 -6.22 -2.02
N THR A 98 -11.75 -6.68 -1.24
CA THR A 98 -11.35 -6.01 0.01
C THR A 98 -10.95 -4.55 -0.23
N TYR A 99 -10.42 -4.25 -1.41
CA TYR A 99 -10.06 -2.89 -1.80
C TYR A 99 -11.23 -1.91 -1.72
N ARG A 100 -12.46 -2.35 -1.98
CA ARG A 100 -13.67 -1.51 -1.87
C ARG A 100 -13.94 -1.01 -0.46
N THR A 101 -13.46 -1.72 0.55
CA THR A 101 -13.65 -1.32 1.94
C THR A 101 -12.92 -0.04 2.31
N VAL A 102 -11.81 0.32 1.61
CA VAL A 102 -11.10 1.58 1.85
C VAL A 102 -11.99 2.77 1.49
N GLU A 103 -12.63 2.71 0.33
CA GLU A 103 -13.58 3.75 -0.10
C GLU A 103 -14.79 3.84 0.84
N ALA A 104 -15.33 2.68 1.27
CA ALA A 104 -16.45 2.62 2.20
C ALA A 104 -16.08 3.19 3.59
N LEU A 105 -14.88 2.91 4.09
CA LEU A 105 -14.37 3.49 5.34
C LEU A 105 -14.16 5.01 5.23
N PHE A 106 -13.72 5.48 4.06
CA PHE A 106 -13.58 6.92 3.83
C PHE A 106 -14.95 7.63 3.81
N ASP A 107 -15.96 7.05 3.15
CA ASP A 107 -17.31 7.58 3.15
C ASP A 107 -17.91 7.56 4.56
N TYR A 108 -17.73 6.46 5.30
CA TYR A 108 -18.15 6.36 6.69
C TYR A 108 -17.50 7.44 7.55
N PHE A 109 -16.17 7.60 7.47
CA PHE A 109 -15.46 8.64 8.21
C PHE A 109 -16.02 10.05 7.90
N LYS A 110 -16.25 10.34 6.62
CA LYS A 110 -16.82 11.64 6.20
C LYS A 110 -18.23 11.85 6.76
N SER A 111 -19.07 10.82 6.77
CA SER A 111 -20.43 10.92 7.31
C SER A 111 -20.46 11.16 8.81
N GLU A 112 -19.55 10.50 9.56
CA GLU A 112 -19.50 10.62 11.03
C GLU A 112 -18.89 11.95 11.51
N THR A 113 -17.98 12.53 10.72
CA THR A 113 -17.20 13.70 11.15
C THR A 113 -17.51 14.98 10.38
N GLY A 114 -18.31 14.90 9.31
CA GLY A 114 -18.53 16.05 8.41
C GLY A 114 -17.30 16.40 7.56
N ASN A 115 -16.27 15.53 7.51
CA ASN A 115 -15.03 15.81 6.77
C ASN A 115 -15.29 16.03 5.28
N THR A 116 -14.74 17.14 4.75
CA THR A 116 -14.97 17.59 3.37
C THR A 116 -13.87 17.22 2.38
N SER A 117 -12.83 16.48 2.81
CA SER A 117 -11.75 16.08 1.94
C SER A 117 -12.25 15.34 0.70
N ALA A 118 -11.79 15.77 -0.48
CA ALA A 118 -12.14 15.11 -1.74
C ALA A 118 -11.31 13.82 -1.94
N THR A 119 -10.11 13.77 -1.35
CA THR A 119 -9.16 12.66 -1.48
C THR A 119 -8.57 12.30 -0.12
N TYR A 120 -7.95 11.12 -0.05
CA TYR A 120 -7.12 10.69 1.07
C TYR A 120 -5.73 10.31 0.59
N HIS A 121 -4.75 10.33 1.50
CA HIS A 121 -3.42 9.76 1.26
C HIS A 121 -3.40 8.29 1.70
N LEU A 122 -2.51 7.50 1.08
CA LEU A 122 -2.42 6.08 1.34
C LEU A 122 -0.96 5.68 1.59
N PHE A 123 -0.70 5.10 2.74
CA PHE A 123 0.60 4.52 3.11
C PHE A 123 0.44 3.04 3.38
N GLY A 124 1.44 2.24 3.04
CA GLY A 124 1.52 0.85 3.47
C GLY A 124 2.96 0.36 3.49
N HIS A 125 3.32 -0.40 4.51
CA HIS A 125 4.63 -1.01 4.65
C HIS A 125 4.54 -2.54 4.54
N SER A 126 5.53 -3.20 3.91
CA SER A 126 5.58 -4.67 3.79
C SER A 126 4.34 -5.21 3.06
N ALA A 127 3.52 -6.06 3.70
CA ALA A 127 2.23 -6.51 3.16
C ALA A 127 1.28 -5.34 2.85
N GLY A 128 1.33 -4.26 3.65
CA GLY A 128 0.60 -3.02 3.37
C GLY A 128 1.10 -2.31 2.10
N GLY A 129 2.39 -2.34 1.83
CA GLY A 129 2.95 -1.84 0.57
C GLY A 129 2.50 -2.69 -0.63
N GLN A 130 2.36 -4.01 -0.44
CA GLN A 130 1.77 -4.90 -1.43
C GLN A 130 0.29 -4.55 -1.68
N PHE A 131 -0.46 -4.23 -0.62
CA PHE A 131 -1.84 -3.77 -0.73
C PHE A 131 -1.91 -2.46 -1.53
N VAL A 132 -1.10 -1.46 -1.17
CA VAL A 132 -1.16 -0.11 -1.76
C VAL A 132 -0.99 -0.11 -3.27
N HIS A 133 0.07 -0.71 -3.80
CA HIS A 133 0.31 -0.64 -5.25
C HIS A 133 -0.72 -1.44 -6.05
N ARG A 134 -1.18 -2.60 -5.53
CA ARG A 134 -2.24 -3.39 -6.19
C ARG A 134 -3.60 -2.73 -6.09
N PHE A 135 -3.89 -2.06 -4.96
CA PHE A 135 -5.08 -1.22 -4.82
C PHE A 135 -5.12 -0.14 -5.90
N LEU A 136 -4.02 0.59 -6.09
CA LEU A 136 -3.97 1.65 -7.11
C LEU A 136 -4.14 1.11 -8.53
N LEU A 137 -3.62 -0.09 -8.81
CA LEU A 137 -3.77 -0.77 -10.09
C LEU A 137 -5.23 -1.22 -10.32
N ALA A 138 -5.82 -1.88 -9.32
CA ALA A 138 -7.15 -2.49 -9.45
C ALA A 138 -8.30 -1.46 -9.33
N MET A 139 -8.07 -0.32 -8.68
CA MET A 139 -9.07 0.69 -8.35
C MET A 139 -8.78 2.04 -9.03
N PRO A 140 -8.91 2.13 -10.36
CA PRO A 140 -8.57 3.37 -11.10
C PRO A 140 -9.41 4.59 -10.67
N GLY A 141 -10.63 4.37 -10.16
CA GLY A 141 -11.51 5.41 -9.65
C GLY A 141 -11.31 5.78 -8.16
N ALA A 142 -10.35 5.15 -7.45
CA ALA A 142 -10.14 5.43 -6.03
C ALA A 142 -9.68 6.88 -5.77
N ARG A 143 -10.20 7.48 -4.67
CA ARG A 143 -9.98 8.89 -4.30
C ARG A 143 -8.62 9.13 -3.63
N VAL A 144 -7.56 8.49 -4.10
CA VAL A 144 -6.19 8.63 -3.57
C VAL A 144 -5.52 9.86 -4.12
N GLY A 145 -5.06 10.77 -3.26
CA GLY A 145 -4.27 11.94 -3.62
C GLY A 145 -2.81 11.59 -3.89
N ARG A 146 -2.12 11.04 -2.88
CA ARG A 146 -0.75 10.52 -2.97
C ARG A 146 -0.66 9.18 -2.26
N ALA A 147 0.25 8.32 -2.70
CA ALA A 147 0.45 7.02 -2.07
C ALA A 147 1.93 6.68 -1.89
N VAL A 148 2.24 5.94 -0.82
CA VAL A 148 3.58 5.37 -0.57
C VAL A 148 3.44 3.86 -0.40
N ALA A 149 4.08 3.10 -1.26
CA ALA A 149 4.28 1.66 -1.10
C ALA A 149 5.70 1.43 -0.57
N ALA A 150 5.81 1.16 0.74
CA ALA A 150 7.08 1.03 1.44
C ALA A 150 7.50 -0.44 1.59
N ASN A 151 8.66 -0.81 1.11
CA ASN A 151 9.28 -2.14 1.24
C ASN A 151 8.33 -3.34 0.99
N PRO A 152 7.54 -3.39 -0.10
CA PRO A 152 6.73 -4.57 -0.42
C PRO A 152 7.56 -5.84 -0.54
N GLY A 153 7.02 -6.95 -0.06
CA GLY A 153 7.66 -8.27 -0.23
C GLY A 153 7.62 -8.77 -1.68
N SER A 154 6.61 -8.38 -2.44
CA SER A 154 6.49 -8.63 -3.88
C SER A 154 5.69 -7.52 -4.55
N TRP A 155 5.83 -7.41 -5.88
CA TRP A 155 5.18 -6.41 -6.71
C TRP A 155 4.37 -7.07 -7.83
N THR A 156 3.40 -6.32 -8.37
CA THR A 156 2.71 -6.68 -9.61
C THR A 156 3.34 -5.89 -10.75
N PHE A 157 4.16 -6.56 -11.55
CA PHE A 157 4.86 -5.96 -12.68
C PHE A 157 3.89 -5.67 -13.83
N PRO A 158 4.08 -4.58 -14.59
CA PRO A 158 3.20 -4.20 -15.69
C PRO A 158 3.45 -5.02 -16.97
N PHE A 159 3.81 -6.31 -16.83
CA PHE A 159 4.12 -7.19 -17.95
C PHE A 159 2.87 -7.94 -18.42
N ALA A 160 2.48 -7.71 -19.68
CA ALA A 160 1.32 -8.35 -20.31
C ALA A 160 1.53 -9.85 -20.56
N GLU A 161 2.78 -10.30 -20.71
CA GLU A 161 3.19 -11.69 -20.90
C GLU A 161 3.42 -12.45 -19.59
N GLY A 162 3.40 -11.75 -18.46
CA GLY A 162 3.73 -12.31 -17.16
C GLY A 162 5.19 -12.13 -16.77
N ILE A 163 5.54 -12.61 -15.57
CA ILE A 163 6.93 -12.69 -15.10
C ILE A 163 7.39 -14.15 -15.13
N THR A 164 8.58 -14.41 -15.69
CA THR A 164 9.16 -15.73 -15.65
C THR A 164 9.80 -15.98 -14.29
N GLY A 165 9.26 -16.96 -13.55
CA GLY A 165 9.79 -17.37 -12.25
C GLY A 165 11.16 -18.06 -12.35
N THR A 166 11.81 -18.23 -11.22
CA THR A 166 13.10 -18.95 -11.13
C THR A 166 12.98 -20.44 -11.48
N ASP A 167 11.75 -20.96 -11.55
CA ASP A 167 11.40 -22.32 -12.01
C ASP A 167 11.12 -22.39 -13.53
N GLY A 168 11.29 -21.29 -14.25
CA GLY A 168 11.07 -21.18 -15.69
C GLY A 168 9.61 -21.08 -16.14
N LYS A 169 8.63 -21.01 -15.21
CA LYS A 169 7.22 -20.84 -15.54
C LYS A 169 6.84 -19.36 -15.61
N SER A 170 5.84 -19.04 -16.45
CA SER A 170 5.25 -17.69 -16.48
C SER A 170 4.15 -17.54 -15.41
N TYR A 171 4.15 -16.39 -14.73
CA TYR A 171 3.21 -16.04 -13.67
C TYR A 171 2.52 -14.72 -13.99
N GLY A 172 1.18 -14.71 -13.93
CA GLY A 172 0.35 -13.52 -13.95
C GLY A 172 0.08 -12.99 -12.54
N TRP A 173 -1.16 -12.61 -12.28
CA TRP A 173 -1.57 -12.11 -10.96
C TRP A 173 -1.27 -13.08 -9.82
N PRO A 174 -0.71 -12.62 -8.68
CA PRO A 174 -0.48 -11.22 -8.28
C PRO A 174 0.92 -10.66 -8.62
N TYR A 175 1.70 -11.29 -9.47
CA TYR A 175 3.11 -10.94 -9.76
C TYR A 175 3.27 -10.12 -11.06
N ALA A 176 2.31 -10.23 -11.96
CA ALA A 176 2.23 -9.43 -13.18
C ALA A 176 0.77 -9.21 -13.59
N VAL A 177 0.54 -8.27 -14.52
CA VAL A 177 -0.81 -7.96 -15.04
C VAL A 177 -1.28 -8.95 -16.09
N ALA A 178 -0.48 -9.93 -16.48
CA ALA A 178 -0.83 -10.94 -17.47
C ALA A 178 -2.15 -11.65 -17.15
N ALA A 179 -2.99 -11.86 -18.17
CA ALA A 179 -4.28 -12.51 -18.07
C ALA A 179 -5.23 -11.90 -17.03
N THR A 180 -5.10 -10.60 -16.75
CA THR A 180 -6.00 -9.84 -15.88
C THR A 180 -6.77 -8.78 -16.67
N PRO A 181 -7.89 -8.26 -16.16
CA PRO A 181 -8.55 -7.10 -16.73
C PRO A 181 -7.71 -5.81 -16.62
N PHE A 182 -6.59 -5.83 -15.87
CA PHE A 182 -5.72 -4.68 -15.63
C PHE A 182 -4.67 -4.48 -16.73
N VAL A 183 -4.54 -5.43 -17.67
CA VAL A 183 -3.60 -5.35 -18.79
C VAL A 183 -4.06 -4.36 -19.86
N ASP A 184 -5.36 -4.05 -19.91
CA ASP A 184 -5.87 -3.10 -20.87
C ASP A 184 -5.40 -1.66 -20.61
N GLY A 185 -5.41 -0.85 -21.67
CA GLY A 185 -4.82 0.50 -21.64
C GLY A 185 -5.44 1.44 -20.60
N GLY A 186 -6.66 1.20 -20.13
CA GLY A 186 -7.34 2.04 -19.15
C GLY A 186 -6.74 1.93 -17.75
N HIS A 187 -6.56 0.70 -17.25
CA HIS A 187 -6.01 0.44 -15.92
C HIS A 187 -4.54 0.85 -15.80
N LEU A 188 -3.69 0.46 -16.76
CA LEU A 188 -2.27 0.84 -16.73
C LEU A 188 -2.07 2.34 -16.88
N THR A 189 -2.85 3.00 -17.77
CA THR A 189 -2.81 4.46 -17.91
C THR A 189 -3.18 5.14 -16.59
N ALA A 190 -4.27 4.74 -15.95
CA ALA A 190 -4.68 5.28 -14.66
C ALA A 190 -3.66 4.99 -13.57
N PHE A 191 -3.08 3.79 -13.54
CA PHE A 191 -2.07 3.39 -12.57
C PHE A 191 -0.80 4.24 -12.69
N PHE A 192 -0.24 4.38 -13.88
CA PHE A 192 0.97 5.18 -14.11
C PHE A 192 0.76 6.68 -13.87
N ALA A 193 -0.47 7.18 -14.00
CA ALA A 193 -0.83 8.56 -13.67
C ALA A 193 -0.97 8.82 -12.16
N ARG A 194 -0.92 7.78 -11.29
CA ARG A 194 -0.98 7.96 -9.84
C ARG A 194 0.28 8.58 -9.29
N LYS A 195 0.14 9.51 -8.36
CA LYS A 195 1.27 10.03 -7.56
C LYS A 195 1.65 8.97 -6.50
N MET A 196 2.40 7.96 -6.94
CA MET A 196 2.87 6.88 -6.09
C MET A 196 4.39 6.96 -5.88
N TYR A 197 4.79 6.78 -4.63
CA TYR A 197 6.20 6.66 -4.24
C TYR A 197 6.52 5.19 -3.98
N VAL A 198 7.45 4.64 -4.75
CA VAL A 198 8.10 3.35 -4.51
C VAL A 198 9.18 3.62 -3.47
N GLN A 199 8.85 3.46 -2.19
CA GLN A 199 9.78 3.76 -1.09
C GLN A 199 10.50 2.49 -0.66
N VAL A 200 11.83 2.50 -0.67
CA VAL A 200 12.67 1.35 -0.33
C VAL A 200 13.77 1.74 0.63
N GLY A 201 13.95 0.95 1.68
CA GLY A 201 15.07 1.12 2.61
C GLY A 201 16.33 0.45 2.05
N THR A 202 17.46 1.19 1.98
CA THR A 202 18.69 0.68 1.36
C THR A 202 19.32 -0.49 2.13
N ALA A 203 18.98 -0.66 3.41
CA ALA A 203 19.41 -1.77 4.25
C ALA A 203 18.37 -2.93 4.35
N ASP A 204 17.25 -2.88 3.59
CA ASP A 204 16.29 -4.01 3.53
C ASP A 204 16.76 -5.06 2.50
N THR A 205 17.92 -5.64 2.78
CA THR A 205 18.70 -6.50 1.89
C THR A 205 18.90 -7.92 2.42
N ASP A 206 18.21 -8.32 3.49
CA ASP A 206 18.30 -9.67 4.04
C ASP A 206 17.50 -10.66 3.16
N GLU A 207 18.24 -11.50 2.42
CA GLU A 207 17.66 -12.57 1.59
C GLU A 207 17.11 -13.73 2.43
N ASN A 208 17.51 -13.83 3.70
CA ASN A 208 17.11 -14.88 4.63
C ASN A 208 15.96 -14.46 5.57
N ASP A 209 15.49 -13.20 5.48
CA ASP A 209 14.34 -12.74 6.27
C ASP A 209 13.16 -13.72 6.12
N SER A 210 12.64 -14.18 7.26
CA SER A 210 11.57 -15.19 7.33
C SER A 210 10.24 -14.70 6.77
N SER A 211 10.03 -13.39 6.71
CA SER A 211 8.83 -12.77 6.16
C SER A 211 8.97 -12.37 4.68
N LEU A 212 10.14 -12.61 4.07
CA LEU A 212 10.37 -12.37 2.64
C LEU A 212 9.74 -13.51 1.82
N PRO A 213 8.81 -13.25 0.88
CA PRO A 213 8.30 -14.26 -0.04
C PRO A 213 9.45 -14.89 -0.86
N LYS A 214 9.51 -16.24 -0.88
CA LYS A 214 10.58 -17.02 -1.55
C LYS A 214 10.06 -17.95 -2.65
N ASP A 215 8.81 -17.77 -3.04
CA ASP A 215 8.24 -18.44 -4.20
C ASP A 215 8.91 -17.98 -5.49
N ALA A 216 8.88 -18.83 -6.52
CA ALA A 216 9.62 -18.62 -7.77
C ALA A 216 9.38 -17.24 -8.43
N PRO A 217 8.14 -16.75 -8.56
CA PRO A 217 7.90 -15.43 -9.14
C PRO A 217 8.35 -14.26 -8.24
N SER A 218 8.33 -14.41 -6.91
CA SER A 218 8.88 -13.39 -6.01
C SER A 218 10.40 -13.30 -6.10
N MET A 219 11.08 -14.46 -6.17
CA MET A 219 12.54 -14.49 -6.31
C MET A 219 13.01 -13.95 -7.67
N ALA A 220 12.23 -14.10 -8.73
CA ALA A 220 12.51 -13.51 -10.03
C ALA A 220 12.48 -11.97 -10.02
N GLN A 221 11.78 -11.36 -9.07
CA GLN A 221 11.74 -9.90 -8.89
C GLN A 221 13.03 -9.33 -8.29
N GLY A 222 13.80 -10.17 -7.59
CA GLY A 222 15.05 -9.81 -6.94
C GLY A 222 15.25 -10.56 -5.63
N PRO A 223 16.50 -10.61 -5.12
CA PRO A 223 16.85 -11.43 -3.96
C PRO A 223 16.28 -10.89 -2.64
N HIS A 224 16.01 -9.61 -2.55
CA HIS A 224 15.51 -8.94 -1.35
C HIS A 224 14.61 -7.73 -1.68
N ARG A 225 13.92 -7.15 -0.70
CA ARG A 225 12.90 -6.11 -0.91
C ARG A 225 13.44 -4.85 -1.57
N TYR A 226 14.64 -4.43 -1.20
CA TYR A 226 15.30 -3.27 -1.83
C TYR A 226 15.49 -3.48 -3.34
N ALA A 227 16.05 -4.64 -3.77
CA ALA A 227 16.21 -4.95 -5.17
C ALA A 227 14.86 -5.06 -5.91
N ARG A 228 13.85 -5.72 -5.30
CA ARG A 228 12.51 -5.87 -5.89
C ARG A 228 11.84 -4.54 -6.18
N GLY A 229 11.92 -3.57 -5.26
CA GLY A 229 11.33 -2.25 -5.47
C GLY A 229 12.01 -1.46 -6.60
N ARG A 230 13.33 -1.53 -6.69
CA ARG A 230 14.09 -0.91 -7.79
C ARG A 230 13.77 -1.54 -9.14
N ASN A 231 13.71 -2.87 -9.20
CA ASN A 231 13.39 -3.60 -10.42
C ASN A 231 11.95 -3.33 -10.87
N PHE A 232 11.01 -3.25 -9.94
CA PHE A 232 9.64 -2.84 -10.23
C PHE A 232 9.56 -1.42 -10.82
N PHE A 233 10.25 -0.45 -10.20
CA PHE A 233 10.28 0.92 -10.70
C PHE A 233 10.90 1.01 -12.11
N ALA A 234 12.00 0.29 -12.33
CA ALA A 234 12.64 0.22 -13.66
C ALA A 234 11.70 -0.38 -14.71
N ALA A 235 11.00 -1.48 -14.38
CA ALA A 235 10.02 -2.10 -15.27
C ALA A 235 8.86 -1.16 -15.60
N CYS A 236 8.32 -0.43 -14.61
CA CYS A 236 7.29 0.57 -14.86
C CYS A 236 7.78 1.70 -15.77
N THR A 237 9.03 2.13 -15.60
CA THR A 237 9.65 3.16 -16.46
C THR A 237 9.78 2.68 -17.90
N THR A 238 10.23 1.44 -18.10
CA THR A 238 10.36 0.85 -19.44
C THR A 238 9.01 0.71 -20.12
N VAL A 239 8.04 0.06 -19.46
CA VAL A 239 6.71 -0.19 -20.05
C VAL A 239 5.97 1.12 -20.33
N ALA A 240 6.04 2.09 -19.43
CA ALA A 240 5.42 3.40 -19.66
C ALA A 240 6.05 4.11 -20.87
N GLY A 241 7.39 4.09 -21.00
CA GLY A 241 8.11 4.66 -22.13
C GLY A 241 7.77 4.00 -23.45
N GLU A 242 7.76 2.66 -23.51
CA GLU A 242 7.40 1.89 -24.70
C GLU A 242 5.94 2.10 -25.13
N SER A 243 5.04 2.31 -24.15
CA SER A 243 3.61 2.57 -24.38
C SER A 243 3.28 4.03 -24.63
N GLY A 244 4.25 4.95 -24.53
CA GLY A 244 4.02 6.40 -24.65
C GLY A 244 3.16 6.98 -23.52
N LEU A 245 3.13 6.33 -22.36
CA LEU A 245 2.34 6.75 -21.19
C LEU A 245 3.19 7.58 -20.23
N PRO A 246 2.63 8.64 -19.59
CA PRO A 246 3.34 9.35 -18.54
C PRO A 246 3.44 8.47 -17.29
N LEU A 247 4.62 8.43 -16.66
CA LEU A 247 4.82 7.76 -15.36
C LEU A 247 5.01 8.82 -14.26
N HIS A 248 4.07 8.86 -13.31
CA HIS A 248 4.14 9.77 -12.15
C HIS A 248 4.69 9.10 -10.88
N PHE A 249 5.25 7.90 -11.01
CA PHE A 249 5.91 7.23 -9.89
C PHE A 249 7.27 7.86 -9.61
N VAL A 250 7.66 7.84 -8.34
CA VAL A 250 8.98 8.30 -7.90
C VAL A 250 9.61 7.18 -7.06
N LEU A 251 10.83 6.79 -7.40
CA LEU A 251 11.65 5.93 -6.54
C LEU A 251 12.22 6.80 -5.40
N SER A 252 11.94 6.39 -4.16
CA SER A 252 12.41 7.06 -2.96
C SER A 252 13.23 6.08 -2.11
N GLU A 253 14.54 6.30 -2.05
CA GLU A 253 15.46 5.45 -1.29
C GLU A 253 15.73 6.05 0.08
N VAL A 254 15.53 5.26 1.13
CA VAL A 254 15.76 5.69 2.52
C VAL A 254 17.05 5.06 3.02
N ASP A 255 18.08 5.89 3.15
CA ASP A 255 19.44 5.42 3.44
C ASP A 255 19.55 4.76 4.83
N GLY A 256 20.22 3.60 4.87
CA GLY A 256 20.49 2.82 6.07
C GLY A 256 19.25 2.21 6.74
N VAL A 257 18.05 2.35 6.17
CA VAL A 257 16.81 1.79 6.75
C VAL A 257 16.59 0.36 6.24
N GLY A 258 16.39 -0.56 7.19
CA GLY A 258 15.92 -1.92 6.94
C GLY A 258 14.40 -2.05 6.97
N HIS A 259 13.89 -3.25 7.29
CA HIS A 259 12.47 -3.56 7.27
C HIS A 259 11.73 -3.02 8.51
N SER A 260 11.34 -1.74 8.53
CA SER A 260 10.70 -1.10 9.68
C SER A 260 9.71 -0.02 9.27
N THR A 261 8.43 -0.19 9.65
CA THR A 261 7.36 0.79 9.42
C THR A 261 7.75 2.18 9.95
N LEU A 262 8.13 2.25 11.23
CA LEU A 262 8.44 3.52 11.89
C LEU A 262 9.58 4.27 11.18
N ARG A 263 10.66 3.54 10.85
CA ARG A 263 11.83 4.14 10.18
C ARG A 263 11.53 4.61 8.77
N MET A 264 10.64 3.92 8.05
CA MET A 264 10.18 4.36 6.73
C MET A 264 9.28 5.61 6.83
N VAL A 265 8.42 5.68 7.84
CA VAL A 265 7.61 6.89 8.12
C VAL A 265 8.50 8.09 8.39
N TYR A 266 9.55 7.93 9.21
CA TYR A 266 10.51 8.99 9.54
C TYR A 266 11.59 9.19 8.48
N GLY A 267 11.79 8.25 7.56
CA GLY A 267 12.85 8.33 6.55
C GLY A 267 14.25 8.34 7.15
N LYS A 268 14.47 7.63 8.26
CA LYS A 268 15.69 7.68 9.06
C LYS A 268 16.03 6.31 9.66
N ALA A 269 17.30 5.93 9.59
CA ALA A 269 17.79 4.64 10.09
C ALA A 269 17.63 4.46 11.60
N SER A 270 17.67 5.55 12.38
CA SER A 270 17.43 5.49 13.81
C SER A 270 16.44 6.59 14.23
N VAL A 271 15.38 6.17 14.89
CA VAL A 271 14.39 7.07 15.51
C VAL A 271 14.53 6.89 17.01
N THR A 272 15.15 7.87 17.68
CA THR A 272 15.43 7.85 19.12
C THR A 272 14.29 8.44 19.94
N ASN A 273 13.61 9.44 19.36
CA ASN A 273 12.44 10.08 19.95
C ASN A 273 11.34 10.23 18.87
N PRO A 274 10.30 9.39 18.89
CA PRO A 274 9.19 9.54 17.93
C PRO A 274 8.38 10.82 18.06
N ALA A 275 8.49 11.56 19.18
CA ALA A 275 7.82 12.86 19.33
C ALA A 275 8.59 14.00 18.61
N ASP A 276 9.84 13.77 18.22
CA ASP A 276 10.66 14.72 17.45
C ASP A 276 10.44 14.48 15.94
N THR A 277 9.37 15.02 15.41
CA THR A 277 8.98 14.86 14.00
C THR A 277 9.88 15.67 13.06
N ASP A 278 10.54 16.73 13.55
CA ASP A 278 11.50 17.53 12.79
C ASP A 278 12.82 16.77 12.53
N ALA A 279 13.14 15.77 13.34
CA ALA A 279 14.29 14.91 13.11
C ALA A 279 14.13 13.95 11.91
N ARG A 280 13.01 14.02 11.15
CA ARG A 280 12.76 13.18 9.97
C ARG A 280 13.74 13.41 8.83
N GLY A 281 14.00 12.38 8.06
CA GLY A 281 14.83 12.45 6.85
C GLY A 281 14.05 13.00 5.64
N LYS A 282 14.78 13.45 4.63
CA LYS A 282 14.22 14.02 3.39
C LYS A 282 13.23 13.05 2.71
N ASN A 283 13.54 11.77 2.70
CA ASN A 283 12.76 10.72 2.04
C ASN A 283 11.79 10.02 3.01
N SER A 284 11.37 10.72 4.10
CA SER A 284 10.32 10.22 4.99
C SER A 284 9.00 10.03 4.25
N ALA A 285 8.22 9.01 4.60
CA ALA A 285 6.89 8.84 4.02
C ALA A 285 6.00 10.07 4.30
N PHE A 286 6.23 10.76 5.44
CA PHE A 286 5.55 12.02 5.74
C PHE A 286 5.80 13.07 4.64
N ASN A 287 7.07 13.38 4.33
CA ASN A 287 7.40 14.38 3.29
C ASN A 287 6.94 13.99 1.88
N LEU A 288 6.76 12.69 1.62
CA LEU A 288 6.26 12.21 0.33
C LEU A 288 4.74 12.40 0.21
N LEU A 289 4.01 12.33 1.31
CA LEU A 289 2.54 12.40 1.32
C LEU A 289 2.02 13.83 1.54
N PHE A 290 2.69 14.61 2.36
CA PHE A 290 2.32 15.97 2.75
C PHE A 290 3.35 16.99 2.26
#